data_eafdf109150cedcc7ec8d01600df3832
#
_entry.id   eafdf109150cedcc7ec8d01600df3832
#
_cell.length_a   1.000
_cell.length_b   1.000
_cell.length_c   1.000
_cell.angle_alpha   90.00
_cell.angle_beta   90.00
_cell.angle_gamma   90.00
#
_symmetry.space_group_name_H-M   'P 1'
#
loop_
_entity.id
_entity.type
_entity.pdbx_description
1 polymer ?
#
loop_
_entity_poly.entity_id
_entity_poly.type
_entity_poly.pdbx_seq_one_letter_code
_entity_poly.pdbx_strand_id
1 'polypeptide(L)'
;MFYSEIYQPGVADFDRGGKLGYEAILRIFENTASRHSDSSGDDIIAESRHGITWVLTDWRVQIVRRPDSKAPLRVTTWVRDSVPTGRIFRDYTLADETGTELVRAESRLVLFDLRAQKIIRIDQPRFRSYQPEARGVFASTAPRLRAPAAFDGEKTLPLRRSDIDFNGHVHNTKYLDFALEALPDSVPRDAFTGIRMIYPKAVKDANSVTLKYTLTDTGPFVCVYSADTLCTLIRFET
;
A
#
# COMPACT_ATOMS: atom_id res chain seq x y z
N MET A 1 -3.68 18.11 -9.26
CA MET A 1 -2.70 18.94 -8.48
C MET A 1 -1.73 18.03 -7.77
N PHE A 2 -0.44 18.38 -7.81
CA PHE A 2 0.57 17.71 -6.98
C PHE A 2 0.45 18.23 -5.55
N TYR A 3 0.24 17.34 -4.60
CA TYR A 3 0.28 17.63 -3.17
C TYR A 3 1.62 17.17 -2.61
N SER A 4 2.35 18.06 -1.94
CA SER A 4 3.69 17.76 -1.41
C SER A 4 3.83 18.21 0.02
N GLU A 5 4.54 17.44 0.82
CA GLU A 5 4.93 17.78 2.19
C GLU A 5 6.36 17.32 2.48
N ILE A 6 6.93 17.86 3.55
CA ILE A 6 8.21 17.40 4.08
C ILE A 6 7.92 16.44 5.24
N TYR A 7 8.41 15.23 5.12
CA TYR A 7 8.37 14.22 6.16
C TYR A 7 9.70 14.16 6.90
N GLN A 8 9.64 14.22 8.23
CA GLN A 8 10.80 14.06 9.10
C GLN A 8 10.82 12.65 9.67
N PRO A 9 11.72 11.74 9.23
CA PRO A 9 11.75 10.37 9.74
C PRO A 9 12.10 10.32 11.23
N GLY A 10 11.33 9.53 11.99
CA GLY A 10 11.60 9.19 13.38
C GLY A 10 12.35 7.87 13.53
N VAL A 11 12.79 7.56 14.76
CA VAL A 11 13.53 6.29 15.03
C VAL A 11 12.70 5.06 14.66
N ALA A 12 11.39 5.10 14.92
CA ALA A 12 10.48 3.98 14.66
C ALA A 12 10.23 3.70 13.16
N ASP A 13 10.65 4.60 12.27
CA ASP A 13 10.50 4.39 10.84
C ASP A 13 11.61 3.52 10.24
N PHE A 14 12.69 3.30 11.00
CA PHE A 14 13.84 2.53 10.53
C PHE A 14 13.77 1.07 10.97
N ASP A 15 14.10 0.17 10.05
CA ASP A 15 14.21 -1.26 10.34
C ASP A 15 15.52 -1.59 11.12
N ARG A 16 15.69 -2.87 11.46
CA ARG A 16 16.88 -3.35 12.18
C ARG A 16 18.20 -3.15 11.41
N GLY A 17 18.12 -2.93 10.10
CA GLY A 17 19.27 -2.63 9.23
C GLY A 17 19.58 -1.14 9.14
N GLY A 18 18.85 -0.29 9.89
CA GLY A 18 19.03 1.16 9.88
C GLY A 18 18.55 1.84 8.60
N LYS A 19 17.71 1.18 7.80
CA LYS A 19 17.09 1.75 6.60
C LYS A 19 15.61 2.01 6.83
N LEU A 20 15.06 3.04 6.18
CA LEU A 20 13.62 3.32 6.23
C LEU A 20 12.83 2.05 5.89
N GLY A 21 11.99 1.58 6.82
CA GLY A 21 11.26 0.33 6.70
C GLY A 21 10.29 0.34 5.52
N TYR A 22 10.03 -0.81 4.94
CA TYR A 22 9.08 -0.93 3.82
C TYR A 22 7.66 -0.53 4.24
N GLU A 23 7.24 -0.94 5.45
CA GLU A 23 5.95 -0.54 6.01
C GLU A 23 5.89 0.98 6.24
N ALA A 24 6.97 1.56 6.77
CA ALA A 24 7.06 3.00 6.99
C ALA A 24 6.91 3.79 5.67
N ILE A 25 7.48 3.31 4.57
CA ILE A 25 7.30 3.91 3.24
C ILE A 25 5.82 3.93 2.85
N LEU A 26 5.12 2.80 2.96
CA LEU A 26 3.69 2.73 2.63
C LEU A 26 2.86 3.62 3.53
N ARG A 27 3.14 3.64 4.83
CA ARG A 27 2.44 4.46 5.82
C ARG A 27 2.65 5.96 5.56
N ILE A 28 3.85 6.37 5.16
CA ILE A 28 4.14 7.74 4.75
C ILE A 28 3.27 8.11 3.54
N PHE A 29 3.23 7.28 2.50
CA PHE A 29 2.42 7.52 1.32
C PHE A 29 0.92 7.58 1.64
N GLU A 30 0.41 6.66 2.46
CA GLU A 30 -0.98 6.63 2.88
C GLU A 30 -1.39 7.88 3.66
N ASN A 31 -0.57 8.30 4.62
CA ASN A 31 -0.80 9.52 5.40
C ASN A 31 -0.79 10.78 4.53
N THR A 32 0.15 10.88 3.59
CA THR A 32 0.21 12.01 2.64
C THR A 32 -1.00 12.01 1.71
N ALA A 33 -1.46 10.83 1.28
CA ALA A 33 -2.68 10.69 0.47
C ALA A 33 -3.93 11.12 1.25
N SER A 34 -4.04 10.77 2.53
CA SER A 34 -5.15 11.21 3.40
C SER A 34 -5.19 12.73 3.50
N ARG A 35 -4.04 13.38 3.80
CA ARG A 35 -3.98 14.86 3.87
C ARG A 35 -4.32 15.54 2.55
N HIS A 36 -3.93 14.94 1.43
CA HIS A 36 -4.35 15.44 0.10
C HIS A 36 -5.86 15.31 -0.07
N SER A 37 -6.47 14.20 0.37
CA SER A 37 -7.92 14.02 0.34
C SER A 37 -8.64 15.07 1.19
N ASP A 38 -8.18 15.29 2.42
CA ASP A 38 -8.72 16.31 3.32
C ASP A 38 -8.64 17.72 2.68
N SER A 39 -7.49 18.05 2.07
CA SER A 39 -7.31 19.35 1.37
C SER A 39 -8.19 19.50 0.13
N SER A 40 -8.66 18.39 -0.43
CA SER A 40 -9.57 18.34 -1.58
C SER A 40 -11.05 18.30 -1.16
N GLY A 41 -11.34 18.37 0.16
CA GLY A 41 -12.70 18.31 0.70
C GLY A 41 -13.27 16.87 0.77
N ASP A 42 -12.44 15.85 0.68
CA ASP A 42 -12.81 14.42 0.74
C ASP A 42 -12.26 13.80 2.03
N ASP A 43 -12.86 14.16 3.17
CA ASP A 43 -12.48 13.64 4.51
C ASP A 43 -12.87 12.17 4.63
N ILE A 44 -11.86 11.30 4.54
CA ILE A 44 -12.02 9.83 4.54
C ILE A 44 -12.73 9.33 5.81
N ILE A 45 -12.44 9.92 6.97
CA ILE A 45 -13.03 9.48 8.25
C ILE A 45 -14.48 9.94 8.36
N ALA A 46 -14.79 11.18 7.97
CA ALA A 46 -16.15 11.69 7.96
C ALA A 46 -17.02 10.92 6.96
N GLU A 47 -16.55 10.70 5.73
CA GLU A 47 -17.23 9.95 4.69
C GLU A 47 -17.51 8.49 5.11
N SER A 48 -16.56 7.84 5.78
CA SER A 48 -16.75 6.48 6.32
C SER A 48 -17.90 6.39 7.31
N ARG A 49 -18.11 7.41 8.16
CA ARG A 49 -19.24 7.50 9.07
C ARG A 49 -20.59 7.64 8.34
N HIS A 50 -20.57 8.20 7.14
CA HIS A 50 -21.75 8.28 6.26
C HIS A 50 -21.96 7.02 5.41
N GLY A 51 -21.05 6.05 5.51
CA GLY A 51 -21.16 4.75 4.84
C GLY A 51 -20.48 4.69 3.49
N ILE A 52 -19.64 5.67 3.14
CA ILE A 52 -18.84 5.68 1.91
C ILE A 52 -17.37 5.70 2.31
N THR A 53 -16.55 4.85 1.70
CA THR A 53 -15.12 4.80 2.01
C THR A 53 -14.29 4.49 0.77
N TRP A 54 -13.04 4.96 0.78
CA TRP A 54 -12.05 4.54 -0.18
C TRP A 54 -11.46 3.20 0.24
N VAL A 55 -11.44 2.26 -0.68
CA VAL A 55 -10.82 0.94 -0.48
C VAL A 55 -9.62 0.82 -1.39
N LEU A 56 -8.47 0.60 -0.78
CA LEU A 56 -7.23 0.29 -1.47
C LEU A 56 -7.30 -1.13 -2.03
N THR A 57 -7.03 -1.30 -3.32
CA THR A 57 -7.05 -2.60 -3.99
C THR A 57 -5.68 -3.09 -4.41
N ASP A 58 -4.76 -2.18 -4.67
CA ASP A 58 -3.41 -2.51 -5.17
C ASP A 58 -2.38 -1.49 -4.71
N TRP A 59 -1.15 -1.97 -4.49
CA TRP A 59 0.08 -1.22 -4.46
C TRP A 59 1.07 -1.74 -5.49
N ARG A 60 1.78 -0.81 -6.14
CA ARG A 60 3.01 -1.05 -6.88
C ARG A 60 4.05 -0.06 -6.41
N VAL A 61 5.14 -0.55 -5.85
CA VAL A 61 6.24 0.26 -5.32
C VAL A 61 7.52 -0.12 -6.03
N GLN A 62 8.29 0.86 -6.44
CA GLN A 62 9.66 0.70 -6.91
C GLN A 62 10.60 1.50 -6.00
N ILE A 63 11.63 0.84 -5.53
CA ILE A 63 12.60 1.38 -4.59
C ILE A 63 13.93 1.51 -5.31
N VAL A 64 14.35 2.74 -5.54
CA VAL A 64 15.67 3.05 -6.10
C VAL A 64 16.71 2.91 -4.99
N ARG A 65 16.42 3.49 -3.83
CA ARG A 65 17.25 3.41 -2.63
C ARG A 65 16.38 3.67 -1.39
N ARG A 66 16.53 2.87 -0.35
CA ARG A 66 15.90 3.18 0.94
C ARG A 66 16.72 4.23 1.68
N PRO A 67 16.11 5.29 2.21
CA PRO A 67 16.77 6.24 3.11
C PRO A 67 17.42 5.52 4.31
N ASP A 68 18.62 5.95 4.68
CA ASP A 68 19.41 5.43 5.79
C ASP A 68 19.78 6.50 6.82
N SER A 69 19.15 7.66 6.74
CA SER A 69 19.34 8.77 7.63
C SER A 69 18.01 9.45 7.96
N LYS A 70 18.01 10.25 9.02
CA LYS A 70 16.83 11.05 9.42
C LYS A 70 16.74 12.39 8.67
N ALA A 71 17.46 12.57 7.56
CA ALA A 71 17.30 13.76 6.73
C ALA A 71 15.84 13.92 6.29
N PRO A 72 15.34 15.17 6.16
CA PRO A 72 14.00 15.42 5.67
C PRO A 72 13.76 14.81 4.29
N LEU A 73 12.58 14.27 4.08
CA LEU A 73 12.18 13.65 2.82
C LEU A 73 11.01 14.43 2.23
N ARG A 74 11.05 14.72 0.94
CA ARG A 74 9.90 15.29 0.22
C ARG A 74 9.01 14.16 -0.26
N VAL A 75 7.78 14.17 0.20
CA VAL A 75 6.73 13.24 -0.24
C VAL A 75 5.78 13.99 -1.16
N THR A 76 5.51 13.44 -2.32
CA THR A 76 4.55 14.02 -3.27
C THR A 76 3.54 12.98 -3.69
N THR A 77 2.26 13.34 -3.76
CA THR A 77 1.18 12.48 -4.27
C THR A 77 0.24 13.27 -5.17
N TRP A 78 -0.43 12.58 -6.08
CA TRP A 78 -1.48 13.14 -6.94
C TRP A 78 -2.43 12.02 -7.42
N VAL A 79 -3.64 12.40 -7.75
CA VAL A 79 -4.59 11.52 -8.45
C VAL A 79 -4.28 11.62 -9.94
N ARG A 80 -4.20 10.47 -10.62
CA ARG A 80 -3.95 10.43 -12.07
C ARG A 80 -5.22 10.75 -12.83
N ASP A 81 -5.10 11.61 -13.86
CA ASP A 81 -6.21 11.87 -14.77
C ASP A 81 -6.53 10.61 -15.58
N SER A 82 -7.69 10.07 -15.35
CA SER A 82 -8.20 8.88 -16.02
C SER A 82 -9.72 8.97 -16.10
N VAL A 83 -10.33 8.19 -16.97
CA VAL A 83 -11.80 8.14 -17.00
C VAL A 83 -12.28 7.48 -15.70
N PRO A 84 -13.05 8.19 -14.85
CA PRO A 84 -13.48 7.65 -13.57
C PRO A 84 -14.56 6.57 -13.78
N THR A 85 -14.12 5.33 -13.76
CA THR A 85 -14.99 4.16 -13.96
C THR A 85 -15.45 3.49 -12.65
N GLY A 86 -15.05 3.98 -11.50
CA GLY A 86 -15.18 3.34 -10.18
C GLY A 86 -13.84 3.01 -9.55
N ARG A 87 -12.75 3.33 -10.27
CA ARG A 87 -11.37 3.18 -9.78
C ARG A 87 -10.60 4.44 -10.10
N ILE A 88 -9.72 4.83 -9.17
CA ILE A 88 -8.71 5.86 -9.42
C ILE A 88 -7.32 5.29 -9.19
N PHE A 89 -6.35 5.91 -9.85
CA PHE A 89 -4.94 5.71 -9.60
C PHE A 89 -4.41 6.90 -8.83
N ARG A 90 -3.61 6.63 -7.83
CA ARG A 90 -2.88 7.64 -7.11
C ARG A 90 -1.40 7.30 -7.18
N ASP A 91 -0.62 8.29 -7.56
CA ASP A 91 0.83 8.19 -7.74
C ASP A 91 1.55 8.89 -6.59
N TYR A 92 2.77 8.41 -6.29
CA TYR A 92 3.59 8.90 -5.19
C TYR A 92 5.05 8.93 -5.57
N THR A 93 5.77 9.91 -5.02
CA THR A 93 7.24 9.92 -5.01
C THR A 93 7.74 10.29 -3.62
N LEU A 94 8.87 9.68 -3.24
CA LEU A 94 9.67 10.03 -2.08
C LEU A 94 11.04 10.46 -2.59
N ALA A 95 11.47 11.66 -2.27
CA ALA A 95 12.74 12.23 -2.71
C ALA A 95 13.52 12.77 -1.50
N ASP A 96 14.84 12.81 -1.64
CA ASP A 96 15.73 13.45 -0.66
C ASP A 96 15.73 14.98 -0.80
N GLU A 97 16.51 15.65 0.04
CA GLU A 97 16.63 17.12 0.07
C GLU A 97 17.17 17.71 -1.25
N THR A 98 17.91 16.93 -2.02
CA THR A 98 18.42 17.35 -3.34
C THR A 98 17.38 17.21 -4.45
N GLY A 99 16.24 16.59 -4.16
CA GLY A 99 15.20 16.26 -5.13
C GLY A 99 15.44 14.93 -5.87
N THR A 100 16.45 14.15 -5.46
CA THR A 100 16.70 12.82 -6.02
C THR A 100 15.59 11.87 -5.58
N GLU A 101 14.91 11.25 -6.54
CA GLU A 101 13.85 10.29 -6.28
C GLU A 101 14.43 9.00 -5.70
N LEU A 102 13.92 8.60 -4.54
CA LEU A 102 14.36 7.42 -3.79
C LEU A 102 13.36 6.28 -3.92
N VAL A 103 12.06 6.60 -3.93
CA VAL A 103 10.96 5.63 -4.07
C VAL A 103 9.86 6.24 -4.91
N ARG A 104 9.27 5.45 -5.79
CA ARG A 104 8.02 5.78 -6.47
C ARG A 104 6.98 4.70 -6.25
N ALA A 105 5.71 5.09 -6.22
CA ALA A 105 4.63 4.14 -6.05
C ALA A 105 3.36 4.55 -6.79
N GLU A 106 2.54 3.56 -7.09
CA GLU A 106 1.18 3.70 -7.59
C GLU A 106 0.26 2.90 -6.68
N SER A 107 -0.85 3.49 -6.26
CA SER A 107 -1.95 2.76 -5.64
C SER A 107 -3.20 2.81 -6.51
N ARG A 108 -4.04 1.80 -6.35
CA ARG A 108 -5.36 1.77 -6.97
C ARG A 108 -6.42 1.71 -5.89
N LEU A 109 -7.39 2.63 -5.98
CA LEU A 109 -8.47 2.75 -5.02
C LEU A 109 -9.83 2.63 -5.73
N VAL A 110 -10.81 2.15 -4.99
CA VAL A 110 -12.22 2.14 -5.38
C VAL A 110 -13.03 2.86 -4.32
N LEU A 111 -14.10 3.54 -4.76
CA LEU A 111 -15.08 4.09 -3.84
C LEU A 111 -16.11 3.00 -3.51
N PHE A 112 -16.35 2.75 -2.22
CA PHE A 112 -17.17 1.63 -1.75
C PHE A 112 -18.29 2.11 -0.84
N ASP A 113 -19.49 1.62 -1.09
CA ASP A 113 -20.66 1.83 -0.24
C ASP A 113 -20.72 0.70 0.80
N LEU A 114 -20.49 1.04 2.06
CA LEU A 114 -20.48 0.11 3.19
C LEU A 114 -21.86 -0.46 3.50
N ARG A 115 -22.95 0.26 3.16
CA ARG A 115 -24.32 -0.20 3.39
C ARG A 115 -24.79 -1.15 2.30
N ALA A 116 -24.54 -0.75 1.03
CA ALA A 116 -24.92 -1.56 -0.13
C ALA A 116 -23.89 -2.66 -0.44
N GLN A 117 -22.73 -2.68 0.25
CA GLN A 117 -21.63 -3.65 0.06
C GLN A 117 -21.16 -3.77 -1.41
N LYS A 118 -21.00 -2.63 -2.07
CA LYS A 118 -20.61 -2.58 -3.48
C LYS A 118 -19.72 -1.40 -3.83
N ILE A 119 -18.93 -1.57 -4.89
CA ILE A 119 -18.20 -0.49 -5.52
C ILE A 119 -19.20 0.46 -6.18
N ILE A 120 -19.06 1.74 -5.92
CA ILE A 120 -19.85 2.80 -6.53
C ILE A 120 -19.01 3.61 -7.50
N ARG A 121 -19.69 4.22 -8.46
CA ARG A 121 -19.03 5.10 -9.43
C ARG A 121 -18.60 6.39 -8.73
N ILE A 122 -17.38 6.83 -9.02
CA ILE A 122 -16.86 8.11 -8.57
C ILE A 122 -17.51 9.20 -9.43
N ASP A 123 -18.18 10.15 -8.81
CA ASP A 123 -18.78 11.27 -9.51
C ASP A 123 -17.71 12.27 -9.99
N GLN A 124 -18.05 13.05 -11.00
CA GLN A 124 -17.13 14.03 -11.60
C GLN A 124 -16.73 15.15 -10.63
N PRO A 125 -17.61 15.75 -9.82
CA PRO A 125 -17.22 16.75 -8.82
C PRO A 125 -16.16 16.23 -7.86
N ARG A 126 -16.35 15.05 -7.24
CA ARG A 126 -15.38 14.43 -6.33
C ARG A 126 -14.05 14.14 -7.02
N PHE A 127 -14.08 13.60 -8.24
CA PHE A 127 -12.87 13.33 -9.00
C PHE A 127 -12.11 14.63 -9.33
N ARG A 128 -12.82 15.66 -9.78
CA ARG A 128 -12.23 16.95 -10.17
C ARG A 128 -11.71 17.76 -8.98
N SER A 129 -12.23 17.57 -7.78
CA SER A 129 -11.72 18.27 -6.59
C SER A 129 -10.25 17.95 -6.31
N TYR A 130 -9.76 16.78 -6.70
CA TYR A 130 -8.35 16.40 -6.62
C TYR A 130 -7.46 17.08 -7.69
N GLN A 131 -8.03 17.80 -8.66
CA GLN A 131 -7.31 18.37 -9.80
C GLN A 131 -6.36 17.34 -10.43
N PRO A 132 -6.90 16.25 -11.05
CA PRO A 132 -6.11 15.13 -11.53
C PRO A 132 -5.02 15.53 -12.52
N GLU A 133 -3.91 14.80 -12.51
CA GLU A 133 -2.71 15.04 -13.32
C GLU A 133 -2.52 13.94 -14.37
N ALA A 134 -2.14 14.31 -15.59
CA ALA A 134 -1.90 13.34 -16.65
C ALA A 134 -0.67 12.46 -16.42
N ARG A 135 0.26 12.93 -15.58
CA ARG A 135 1.51 12.21 -15.29
C ARG A 135 1.25 10.99 -14.40
N GLY A 136 1.83 9.83 -14.79
CA GLY A 136 1.99 8.66 -13.94
C GLY A 136 3.46 8.38 -13.63
N VAL A 137 3.76 7.75 -12.50
CA VAL A 137 5.14 7.35 -12.13
C VAL A 137 5.62 6.13 -12.90
N PHE A 138 4.71 5.33 -13.44
CA PHE A 138 5.01 4.18 -14.29
C PHE A 138 4.47 4.37 -15.69
N ALA A 139 5.28 4.02 -16.70
CA ALA A 139 4.90 4.13 -18.10
C ALA A 139 3.86 3.10 -18.55
N SER A 140 3.74 1.98 -17.82
CA SER A 140 2.81 0.90 -18.16
C SER A 140 2.10 0.35 -16.92
N THR A 141 0.91 -0.19 -17.12
CA THR A 141 0.19 -0.92 -16.09
C THR A 141 0.92 -2.22 -15.75
N ALA A 142 0.97 -2.54 -14.45
CA ALA A 142 1.57 -3.78 -14.01
C ALA A 142 0.68 -5.00 -14.39
N PRO A 143 1.28 -6.15 -14.78
CA PRO A 143 0.54 -7.39 -15.01
C PRO A 143 -0.24 -7.81 -13.76
N ARG A 144 -1.36 -8.52 -13.97
CA ARG A 144 -2.15 -9.04 -12.85
C ARG A 144 -1.34 -10.09 -12.07
N LEU A 145 -1.24 -9.93 -10.74
CA LEU A 145 -0.70 -10.98 -9.89
C LEU A 145 -1.69 -12.15 -9.80
N ARG A 146 -1.14 -13.37 -9.78
CA ARG A 146 -1.89 -14.60 -9.54
C ARG A 146 -1.17 -15.39 -8.46
N ALA A 147 -1.91 -16.04 -7.59
CA ALA A 147 -1.33 -16.92 -6.59
C ALA A 147 -0.52 -18.05 -7.27
N PRO A 148 0.64 -18.42 -6.72
CA PRO A 148 1.39 -19.58 -7.16
C PRO A 148 0.56 -20.86 -7.05
N ALA A 149 0.86 -21.85 -7.91
CA ALA A 149 0.20 -23.15 -7.88
C ALA A 149 0.69 -24.04 -6.71
N ALA A 150 1.90 -23.77 -6.21
CA ALA A 150 2.52 -24.47 -5.09
C ALA A 150 3.26 -23.48 -4.19
N PHE A 151 3.50 -23.87 -2.95
CA PHE A 151 4.19 -23.08 -1.95
C PHE A 151 5.36 -23.86 -1.35
N ASP A 152 6.47 -23.16 -1.07
CA ASP A 152 7.67 -23.73 -0.45
C ASP A 152 7.55 -23.82 1.07
N GLY A 153 6.65 -23.01 1.66
CA GLY A 153 6.38 -23.05 3.08
C GLY A 153 5.21 -22.20 3.52
N GLU A 154 4.86 -22.34 4.79
CA GLU A 154 3.79 -21.56 5.40
C GLU A 154 4.12 -21.19 6.85
N LYS A 155 3.51 -20.13 7.34
CA LYS A 155 3.60 -19.65 8.71
C LYS A 155 2.27 -19.07 9.15
N THR A 156 1.80 -19.42 10.34
CA THR A 156 0.63 -18.81 10.94
C THR A 156 1.07 -17.76 11.97
N LEU A 157 0.50 -16.56 11.86
CA LEU A 157 0.77 -15.46 12.78
C LEU A 157 -0.50 -15.07 13.52
N PRO A 158 -0.43 -14.89 14.87
CA PRO A 158 -1.55 -14.33 15.61
C PRO A 158 -1.74 -12.86 15.28
N LEU A 159 -2.99 -12.43 15.17
CA LEU A 159 -3.33 -11.02 15.02
C LEU A 159 -3.34 -10.31 16.37
N ARG A 160 -2.77 -9.12 16.41
CA ARG A 160 -2.77 -8.22 17.56
C ARG A 160 -3.88 -7.19 17.41
N ARG A 161 -4.38 -6.65 18.52
CA ARG A 161 -5.34 -5.54 18.48
C ARG A 161 -4.81 -4.33 17.73
N SER A 162 -3.49 -4.08 17.79
CA SER A 162 -2.79 -3.02 17.06
C SER A 162 -2.68 -3.24 15.55
N ASP A 163 -3.00 -4.41 15.05
CA ASP A 163 -3.00 -4.71 13.62
C ASP A 163 -4.34 -4.30 12.97
N ILE A 164 -5.37 -3.99 13.79
CA ILE A 164 -6.73 -3.70 13.34
C ILE A 164 -6.94 -2.17 13.28
N ASP A 165 -7.47 -1.70 12.16
CA ASP A 165 -7.78 -0.29 11.92
C ASP A 165 -9.15 0.13 12.49
N PHE A 166 -9.51 1.40 12.30
CA PHE A 166 -10.79 1.96 12.76
C PHE A 166 -12.02 1.38 12.06
N ASN A 167 -11.85 0.70 10.92
CA ASN A 167 -12.92 -0.02 10.21
C ASN A 167 -13.09 -1.47 10.71
N GLY A 168 -12.28 -1.90 11.67
CA GLY A 168 -12.29 -3.26 12.20
C GLY A 168 -11.65 -4.30 11.28
N HIS A 169 -10.78 -3.86 10.37
CA HIS A 169 -10.03 -4.72 9.46
C HIS A 169 -8.55 -4.67 9.78
N VAL A 170 -7.80 -5.69 9.37
CA VAL A 170 -6.34 -5.62 9.37
C VAL A 170 -5.90 -4.45 8.48
N HIS A 171 -5.12 -3.53 9.05
CA HIS A 171 -4.64 -2.35 8.34
C HIS A 171 -3.78 -2.73 7.13
N ASN A 172 -3.96 -2.04 6.01
CA ASN A 172 -3.34 -2.38 4.72
C ASN A 172 -1.83 -2.57 4.79
N THR A 173 -1.11 -1.72 5.52
CA THR A 173 0.35 -1.81 5.61
C THR A 173 0.83 -3.01 6.43
N LYS A 174 0.00 -3.54 7.37
CA LYS A 174 0.34 -4.68 8.22
C LYS A 174 0.54 -5.98 7.45
N TYR A 175 -0.14 -6.14 6.33
CA TYR A 175 0.09 -7.32 5.48
C TYR A 175 1.53 -7.42 4.98
N LEU A 176 2.21 -6.27 4.79
CA LEU A 176 3.62 -6.25 4.41
C LEU A 176 4.53 -6.72 5.55
N ASP A 177 4.27 -6.26 6.79
CA ASP A 177 4.97 -6.74 7.98
C ASP A 177 4.82 -8.26 8.14
N PHE A 178 3.58 -8.76 8.02
CA PHE A 178 3.31 -10.20 8.10
C PHE A 178 4.06 -10.98 7.01
N ALA A 179 4.08 -10.47 5.78
CA ALA A 179 4.80 -11.13 4.69
C ALA A 179 6.30 -11.22 4.96
N LEU A 180 6.91 -10.14 5.46
CA LEU A 180 8.33 -10.11 5.83
C LEU A 180 8.64 -11.09 6.97
N GLU A 181 7.74 -11.21 7.97
CA GLU A 181 7.88 -12.16 9.08
C GLU A 181 7.69 -13.63 8.65
N ALA A 182 6.96 -13.89 7.57
CA ALA A 182 6.74 -15.25 7.08
C ALA A 182 7.92 -15.80 6.28
N LEU A 183 8.72 -14.94 5.67
CA LEU A 183 9.85 -15.34 4.86
C LEU A 183 10.95 -15.99 5.72
N PRO A 184 11.61 -17.07 5.21
CA PRO A 184 12.73 -17.70 5.92
C PRO A 184 13.92 -16.75 6.05
N ASP A 185 14.79 -17.02 7.04
CA ASP A 185 15.96 -16.16 7.33
C ASP A 185 17.00 -16.12 6.20
N SER A 186 16.97 -17.11 5.31
CA SER A 186 17.82 -17.14 4.11
C SER A 186 17.46 -16.07 3.07
N VAL A 187 16.27 -15.43 3.17
CA VAL A 187 15.86 -14.37 2.27
C VAL A 187 16.40 -13.02 2.76
N PRO A 188 17.24 -12.32 1.98
CA PRO A 188 17.78 -11.02 2.34
C PRO A 188 16.66 -9.96 2.27
N ARG A 189 16.04 -9.66 3.43
CA ARG A 189 14.88 -8.76 3.53
C ARG A 189 15.21 -7.29 3.23
N ASP A 190 16.48 -6.92 3.12
CA ASP A 190 16.95 -5.56 2.83
C ASP A 190 17.23 -5.30 1.34
N ALA A 191 17.11 -6.33 0.49
CA ALA A 191 17.50 -6.29 -0.92
C ALA A 191 16.32 -6.03 -1.89
N PHE A 192 15.09 -5.86 -1.39
CA PHE A 192 13.94 -5.68 -2.28
C PHE A 192 13.95 -4.31 -2.95
N THR A 193 13.89 -4.33 -4.29
CA THR A 193 13.82 -3.15 -5.16
C THR A 193 12.40 -2.85 -5.64
N GLY A 194 11.47 -3.81 -5.45
CA GLY A 194 10.07 -3.62 -5.79
C GLY A 194 9.14 -4.42 -4.88
N ILE A 195 7.93 -3.89 -4.71
CA ILE A 195 6.86 -4.53 -3.94
C ILE A 195 5.56 -4.34 -4.71
N ARG A 196 4.83 -5.42 -4.88
CA ARG A 196 3.47 -5.39 -5.41
C ARG A 196 2.54 -6.08 -4.45
N MET A 197 1.41 -5.42 -4.15
CA MET A 197 0.39 -5.97 -3.26
C MET A 197 -0.97 -5.86 -3.92
N ILE A 198 -1.78 -6.90 -3.80
CA ILE A 198 -3.19 -6.89 -4.21
C ILE A 198 -4.01 -7.38 -3.03
N TYR A 199 -5.13 -6.70 -2.77
CA TYR A 199 -6.04 -6.98 -1.66
C TYR A 199 -7.41 -7.47 -2.18
N PRO A 200 -7.57 -8.77 -2.49
CA PRO A 200 -8.84 -9.34 -2.93
C PRO A 200 -9.93 -9.25 -1.86
N LYS A 201 -9.56 -9.38 -0.58
CA LYS A 201 -10.49 -9.36 0.55
C LYS A 201 -9.80 -8.89 1.83
N ALA A 202 -10.45 -8.06 2.62
CA ALA A 202 -9.95 -7.65 3.92
C ALA A 202 -10.05 -8.81 4.93
N VAL A 203 -9.08 -8.90 5.86
CA VAL A 203 -9.20 -9.77 7.03
C VAL A 203 -9.99 -9.03 8.09
N LYS A 204 -11.04 -9.68 8.59
CA LYS A 204 -11.92 -9.18 9.63
C LYS A 204 -12.30 -10.32 10.58
N ASP A 205 -12.51 -10.01 11.85
CA ASP A 205 -13.01 -10.94 12.87
C ASP A 205 -12.20 -12.26 12.94
N ALA A 206 -10.86 -12.17 12.76
CA ALA A 206 -9.96 -13.31 12.81
C ALA A 206 -8.96 -13.18 13.97
N ASN A 207 -8.50 -14.32 14.50
CA ASN A 207 -7.48 -14.34 15.54
C ASN A 207 -6.05 -14.54 14.98
N SER A 208 -5.96 -15.02 13.75
CA SER A 208 -4.69 -15.28 13.08
C SER A 208 -4.84 -15.22 11.56
N VAL A 209 -3.71 -15.15 10.89
CA VAL A 209 -3.58 -15.28 9.44
C VAL A 209 -2.55 -16.36 9.11
N THR A 210 -2.79 -17.10 8.03
CA THR A 210 -1.82 -18.05 7.48
C THR A 210 -1.17 -17.44 6.25
N LEU A 211 0.15 -17.41 6.25
CA LEU A 211 0.96 -16.90 5.15
C LEU A 211 1.63 -18.08 4.45
N LYS A 212 1.41 -18.20 3.15
CA LYS A 212 2.07 -19.20 2.31
C LYS A 212 3.01 -18.49 1.36
N TYR A 213 4.26 -18.95 1.24
CA TYR A 213 5.26 -18.30 0.41
C TYR A 213 5.87 -19.24 -0.62
N THR A 214 6.33 -18.64 -1.70
CA THR A 214 7.13 -19.28 -2.76
C THR A 214 8.35 -18.41 -3.04
N LEU A 215 9.52 -19.04 -3.13
CA LEU A 215 10.76 -18.37 -3.52
C LEU A 215 10.96 -18.51 -5.03
N THR A 216 11.16 -17.40 -5.72
CA THR A 216 11.40 -17.38 -7.16
C THR A 216 12.67 -16.61 -7.47
N ASP A 217 13.24 -16.81 -8.67
CA ASP A 217 14.45 -16.11 -9.11
C ASP A 217 14.30 -14.57 -9.17
N THR A 218 13.08 -14.08 -9.21
CA THR A 218 12.76 -12.64 -9.26
C THR A 218 12.30 -12.07 -7.93
N GLY A 219 12.40 -12.85 -6.85
CA GLY A 219 12.02 -12.50 -5.50
C GLY A 219 10.87 -13.35 -4.94
N PRO A 220 10.64 -13.29 -3.64
CA PRO A 220 9.61 -14.08 -2.97
C PRO A 220 8.20 -13.60 -3.28
N PHE A 221 7.26 -14.55 -3.24
CA PHE A 221 5.83 -14.32 -3.35
C PHE A 221 5.15 -14.82 -2.06
N VAL A 222 4.29 -14.01 -1.47
CA VAL A 222 3.56 -14.36 -0.24
C VAL A 222 2.06 -14.18 -0.46
N CYS A 223 1.29 -15.19 -0.08
CA CYS A 223 -0.17 -15.15 -0.05
C CYS A 223 -0.65 -15.18 1.40
N VAL A 224 -1.50 -14.24 1.78
CA VAL A 224 -2.09 -14.14 3.12
C VAL A 224 -3.51 -14.68 3.08
N TYR A 225 -3.79 -15.63 3.96
CA TYR A 225 -5.10 -16.27 4.09
C TYR A 225 -5.72 -15.98 5.47
N SER A 226 -7.02 -15.78 5.48
CA SER A 226 -7.85 -15.88 6.69
C SER A 226 -8.74 -17.11 6.54
N ALA A 227 -8.51 -18.15 7.34
CA ALA A 227 -8.99 -19.49 7.05
C ALA A 227 -8.63 -19.91 5.61
N ASP A 228 -9.61 -20.32 4.80
CA ASP A 228 -9.38 -20.71 3.39
C ASP A 228 -9.54 -19.55 2.40
N THR A 229 -9.76 -18.33 2.89
CA THR A 229 -9.95 -17.16 2.02
C THR A 229 -8.64 -16.45 1.75
N LEU A 230 -8.27 -16.33 0.48
CA LEU A 230 -7.12 -15.51 0.04
C LEU A 230 -7.46 -14.02 0.23
N CYS A 231 -6.70 -13.36 1.09
CA CYS A 231 -6.91 -11.97 1.45
C CYS A 231 -5.92 -11.02 0.79
N THR A 232 -4.66 -11.42 0.68
CA THR A 232 -3.63 -10.55 0.07
C THR A 232 -2.61 -11.37 -0.70
N LEU A 233 -2.18 -10.83 -1.84
CA LEU A 233 -1.03 -11.33 -2.60
C LEU A 233 0.06 -10.28 -2.55
N ILE A 234 1.26 -10.71 -2.21
CA ILE A 234 2.43 -9.84 -2.09
C ILE A 234 3.57 -10.46 -2.89
N ARG A 235 4.13 -9.69 -3.80
CA ARG A 235 5.34 -10.05 -4.54
C ARG A 235 6.43 -9.06 -4.24
N PHE A 236 7.58 -9.54 -3.81
CA PHE A 236 8.80 -8.77 -3.72
C PHE A 236 9.62 -8.97 -5.00
N GLU A 237 10.34 -7.94 -5.40
CA GLU A 237 11.27 -7.94 -6.55
C GLU A 237 12.68 -7.62 -6.03
N THR A 238 13.67 -8.34 -6.50
CA THR A 238 15.09 -8.19 -6.13
C THR A 238 15.90 -7.61 -7.28
#